data_002d4a3292b71a2c680d435f4554b241
#
_entry.id   002d4a3292b71a2c680d435f4554b241
#
_cell.length_a   1.000
_cell.length_b   1.000
_cell.length_c   1.000
_cell.angle_alpha   90.00
_cell.angle_beta   90.00
_cell.angle_gamma   90.00
#
_symmetry.space_group_name_H-M   'P 1'
#
loop_
_entity.id
_entity.type
_entity.pdbx_description
1 polymer ?
#
loop_
_entity_poly.entity_id
_entity_poly.type
_entity_poly.pdbx_seq_one_letter_code
_entity_poly.pdbx_strand_id
1 'polypeptide(L)'
;MSRGLGDVYKRQTQNELNEEAAKNLIANGVLAVTEGANMPSTLSAITAFQEAGILFGPAKAANAGGVAVSALEMAQNSSRLAWTFEEVDRKLYDIMATIYEISADAAKSFGQEGNLVFGANIAGFLKVSQAMSEQGIV
;
A
#
# COMPACT_ATOMS: atom_id res chain seq x y z
N MET A 1 -3.28 26.21 -0.26
CA MET A 1 -3.86 25.66 -1.48
C MET A 1 -2.81 24.78 -2.15
N SER A 2 -3.02 23.47 -2.13
CA SER A 2 -2.19 22.52 -2.87
C SER A 2 -2.41 22.76 -4.36
N ARG A 3 -1.38 23.14 -5.09
CA ARG A 3 -1.46 23.32 -6.54
C ARG A 3 -1.23 21.97 -7.21
N GLY A 4 -2.28 21.17 -7.37
CA GLY A 4 -2.30 20.11 -8.37
C GLY A 4 -1.43 18.88 -8.17
N LEU A 5 -0.78 18.72 -7.03
CA LEU A 5 0.09 17.59 -6.72
C LEU A 5 -0.31 16.96 -5.40
N GLY A 6 -1.49 16.38 -5.33
CA GLY A 6 -1.90 15.53 -4.23
C GLY A 6 -1.84 16.20 -2.87
N ASP A 7 -2.98 16.30 -2.22
CA ASP A 7 -3.05 16.70 -0.84
C ASP A 7 -2.74 15.47 0.02
N VAL A 8 -1.60 15.46 0.69
CA VAL A 8 -1.25 14.40 1.63
C VAL A 8 -1.95 14.69 2.94
N TYR A 9 -3.22 14.31 3.04
CA TYR A 9 -3.90 14.27 4.32
C TYR A 9 -3.31 13.10 5.13
N LYS A 10 -2.68 13.42 6.25
CA LYS A 10 -2.34 12.42 7.26
C LYS A 10 -3.61 11.94 7.94
N ARG A 11 -4.30 11.01 7.33
CA ARG A 11 -5.41 10.33 7.95
C ARG A 11 -4.85 9.27 8.88
N GLN A 12 -5.04 9.46 10.19
CA GLN A 12 -4.42 8.65 11.24
C GLN A 12 -5.38 7.62 11.85
N THR A 13 -6.68 7.76 11.61
CA THR A 13 -7.70 6.90 12.16
C THR A 13 -8.44 6.10 11.09
N GLN A 14 -9.04 4.97 11.50
CA GLN A 14 -9.81 4.13 10.61
C GLN A 14 -11.10 4.82 10.15
N ASN A 15 -11.50 4.54 8.92
CA ASN A 15 -12.78 4.96 8.35
C ASN A 15 -13.03 6.49 8.33
N GLU A 16 -11.96 7.29 8.30
CA GLU A 16 -12.09 8.75 8.17
C GLU A 16 -12.64 9.16 6.80
N LEU A 17 -12.35 8.40 5.76
CA LEU A 17 -12.77 8.66 4.40
C LEU A 17 -13.95 7.76 4.05
N ASN A 18 -15.15 8.32 4.14
CA ASN A 18 -16.39 7.64 3.80
C ASN A 18 -16.74 7.77 2.31
N GLU A 19 -17.83 7.13 1.88
CA GLU A 19 -18.28 7.13 0.49
C GLU A 19 -18.61 8.54 -0.04
N GLU A 20 -19.18 9.41 0.78
CA GLU A 20 -19.51 10.79 0.40
C GLU A 20 -18.22 11.59 0.13
N ALA A 21 -17.23 11.47 1.01
CA ALA A 21 -15.93 12.10 0.81
C ALA A 21 -15.22 11.57 -0.44
N ALA A 22 -15.33 10.27 -0.72
CA ALA A 22 -14.79 9.69 -1.94
C ALA A 22 -15.47 10.26 -3.20
N LYS A 23 -16.79 10.34 -3.22
CA LYS A 23 -17.54 10.96 -4.33
C LYS A 23 -17.15 12.43 -4.55
N ASN A 24 -16.94 13.17 -3.48
CA ASN A 24 -16.49 14.57 -3.57
C ASN A 24 -15.06 14.66 -4.17
N LEU A 25 -14.14 13.76 -3.78
CA LEU A 25 -12.79 13.71 -4.35
C LEU A 25 -12.83 13.36 -5.84
N ILE A 26 -13.64 12.38 -6.22
CA ILE A 26 -13.83 11.97 -7.63
C ILE A 26 -14.38 13.16 -8.45
N ALA A 27 -15.42 13.83 -7.94
CA ALA A 27 -16.01 15.00 -8.61
C ALA A 27 -15.01 16.16 -8.77
N ASN A 28 -14.04 16.28 -7.88
CA ASN A 28 -12.95 17.27 -7.96
C ASN A 28 -11.76 16.81 -8.81
N GLY A 29 -11.86 15.67 -9.50
CA GLY A 29 -10.85 15.21 -10.45
C GLY A 29 -9.60 14.61 -9.82
N VAL A 30 -9.72 13.92 -8.69
CA VAL A 30 -8.60 13.18 -8.12
C VAL A 30 -8.13 12.11 -9.11
N LEU A 31 -6.82 11.97 -9.29
CA LEU A 31 -6.23 11.00 -10.21
C LEU A 31 -5.80 9.72 -9.51
N ALA A 32 -5.36 9.83 -8.27
CA ALA A 32 -4.88 8.71 -7.48
C ALA A 32 -5.13 8.95 -6.00
N VAL A 33 -5.38 7.87 -5.28
CA VAL A 33 -5.52 7.85 -3.82
C VAL A 33 -4.58 6.78 -3.28
N THR A 34 -3.79 7.10 -2.28
CA THR A 34 -2.92 6.14 -1.60
C THR A 34 -3.07 6.25 -0.09
N GLU A 35 -3.18 5.13 0.57
CA GLU A 35 -3.45 5.05 2.00
C GLU A 35 -2.16 4.93 2.81
N GLY A 36 -1.73 6.01 3.45
CA GLY A 36 -0.57 6.01 4.35
C GLY A 36 -0.87 5.53 5.78
N ALA A 37 -2.14 5.50 6.18
CA ALA A 37 -2.60 5.02 7.49
C ALA A 37 -3.22 3.61 7.38
N ASN A 38 -3.58 3.02 8.52
CA ASN A 38 -4.25 1.72 8.55
C ASN A 38 -5.77 1.89 8.33
N MET A 39 -6.27 1.40 7.19
CA MET A 39 -7.69 1.42 6.81
C MET A 39 -8.37 2.80 6.96
N PRO A 40 -7.83 3.89 6.40
CA PRO A 40 -8.44 5.22 6.52
C PRO A 40 -9.73 5.33 5.71
N SER A 41 -9.88 4.55 4.63
CA SER A 41 -11.08 4.54 3.79
C SER A 41 -12.03 3.42 4.19
N THR A 42 -13.34 3.71 4.14
CA THR A 42 -14.37 2.68 4.25
C THR A 42 -14.40 1.80 2.99
N LEU A 43 -14.94 0.59 3.11
CA LEU A 43 -15.06 -0.30 1.94
C LEU A 43 -15.89 0.33 0.82
N SER A 44 -16.96 1.06 1.16
CA SER A 44 -17.78 1.80 0.18
C SER A 44 -16.98 2.90 -0.53
N ALA A 45 -16.09 3.60 0.18
CA ALA A 45 -15.19 4.58 -0.43
C ALA A 45 -14.21 3.94 -1.41
N ILE A 46 -13.60 2.81 -1.03
CA ILE A 46 -12.69 2.04 -1.90
C ILE A 46 -13.41 1.59 -3.17
N THR A 47 -14.62 1.04 -3.02
CA THR A 47 -15.45 0.62 -4.16
C THR A 47 -15.75 1.81 -5.09
N ALA A 48 -16.12 2.95 -4.54
CA ALA A 48 -16.39 4.16 -5.34
C ALA A 48 -15.15 4.60 -6.15
N PHE A 49 -13.96 4.57 -5.56
CA PHE A 49 -12.72 4.89 -6.28
C PHE A 49 -12.43 3.89 -7.40
N GLN A 50 -12.62 2.60 -7.15
CA GLN A 50 -12.38 1.55 -8.15
C GLN A 50 -13.37 1.64 -9.31
N GLU A 51 -14.65 1.86 -9.04
CA GLU A 51 -15.70 2.03 -10.07
C GLU A 51 -15.47 3.30 -10.92
N ALA A 52 -14.92 4.35 -10.32
CA ALA A 52 -14.54 5.57 -11.03
C ALA A 52 -13.20 5.46 -11.79
N GLY A 53 -12.50 4.33 -11.72
CA GLY A 53 -11.20 4.13 -12.39
C GLY A 53 -10.05 4.92 -11.76
N ILE A 54 -10.19 5.35 -10.51
CA ILE A 54 -9.13 6.07 -9.79
C ILE A 54 -8.03 5.08 -9.38
N LEU A 55 -6.78 5.47 -9.61
CA LEU A 55 -5.64 4.68 -9.13
C LEU A 55 -5.65 4.61 -7.61
N PHE A 56 -5.71 3.40 -7.06
CA PHE A 56 -5.83 3.22 -5.62
C PHE A 56 -4.72 2.34 -5.05
N GLY A 57 -3.90 2.94 -4.17
CA GLY A 57 -2.85 2.26 -3.42
C GLY A 57 -3.36 1.85 -2.03
N PRO A 58 -3.64 0.54 -1.79
CA PRO A 58 -4.23 0.09 -0.54
C PRO A 58 -3.27 0.22 0.64
N ALA A 59 -3.80 0.48 1.83
CA ALA A 59 -3.05 0.71 3.06
C ALA A 59 -1.97 -0.36 3.30
N LYS A 60 -2.33 -1.63 3.22
CA LYS A 60 -1.42 -2.76 3.50
C LYS A 60 -0.17 -2.82 2.60
N ALA A 61 -0.23 -2.20 1.42
CA ALA A 61 0.92 -2.08 0.52
C ALA A 61 1.57 -0.70 0.65
N ALA A 62 0.78 0.36 0.58
CA ALA A 62 1.28 1.73 0.56
C ALA A 62 1.92 2.18 1.89
N ASN A 63 1.40 1.73 3.03
CA ASN A 63 1.97 2.10 4.34
C ASN A 63 3.11 1.18 4.82
N ALA A 64 3.46 0.15 4.06
CA ALA A 64 4.51 -0.80 4.43
C ALA A 64 5.90 -0.16 4.55
N GLY A 65 6.11 1.02 3.98
CA GLY A 65 7.36 1.77 4.10
C GLY A 65 7.74 2.09 5.55
N GLY A 66 6.77 2.38 6.41
CA GLY A 66 7.02 2.64 7.83
C GLY A 66 7.64 1.45 8.55
N VAL A 67 7.05 0.26 8.40
CA VAL A 67 7.58 -0.97 9.01
C VAL A 67 8.87 -1.43 8.34
N ALA A 68 9.04 -1.16 7.04
CA ALA A 68 10.27 -1.46 6.33
C ALA A 68 11.45 -0.66 6.89
N VAL A 69 11.28 0.65 7.13
CA VAL A 69 12.31 1.48 7.76
C VAL A 69 12.64 0.98 9.17
N SER A 70 11.64 0.60 9.96
CA SER A 70 11.88 0.01 11.28
C SER A 70 12.70 -1.28 11.20
N ALA A 71 12.44 -2.13 10.22
CA ALA A 71 13.23 -3.35 9.99
C ALA A 71 14.67 -3.04 9.56
N LEU A 72 14.86 -2.03 8.71
CA LEU A 72 16.20 -1.55 8.33
C LEU A 72 16.95 -0.98 9.53
N GLU A 73 16.29 -0.22 10.40
CA GLU A 73 16.87 0.30 11.64
C GLU A 73 17.32 -0.85 12.55
N MET A 74 16.47 -1.85 12.76
CA MET A 74 16.82 -3.03 13.57
C MET A 74 18.02 -3.78 12.97
N ALA A 75 18.07 -3.95 11.66
CA ALA A 75 19.19 -4.60 10.97
C ALA A 75 20.50 -3.81 11.13
N GLN A 76 20.44 -2.48 10.96
CA GLN A 76 21.58 -1.59 11.16
C GLN A 76 22.09 -1.67 12.59
N ASN A 77 21.20 -1.60 13.58
CA ASN A 77 21.55 -1.67 14.99
C ASN A 77 22.19 -3.03 15.35
N SER A 78 21.65 -4.12 14.83
CA SER A 78 22.21 -5.47 15.02
C SER A 78 23.60 -5.63 14.44
N SER A 79 23.83 -5.06 13.26
CA SER A 79 25.16 -5.13 12.59
C SER A 79 26.18 -4.18 13.20
N ARG A 80 25.74 -3.23 14.04
CA ARG A 80 26.56 -2.16 14.62
C ARG A 80 27.28 -1.28 13.57
N LEU A 81 26.68 -1.20 12.38
CA LEU A 81 27.12 -0.33 11.28
C LEU A 81 26.17 0.84 11.15
N ALA A 82 26.67 1.95 10.64
CA ALA A 82 25.86 3.09 10.26
C ALA A 82 25.74 3.13 8.74
N TRP A 83 24.51 3.19 8.25
CA TRP A 83 24.25 3.43 6.83
C TRP A 83 24.03 4.91 6.59
N THR A 84 24.37 5.37 5.38
CA THR A 84 24.06 6.74 4.98
C THR A 84 22.55 6.88 4.71
N PHE A 85 22.08 8.13 4.63
CA PHE A 85 20.71 8.42 4.25
C PHE A 85 20.37 7.82 2.87
N GLU A 86 21.27 7.98 1.91
CA GLU A 86 21.11 7.49 0.53
C GLU A 86 21.02 5.96 0.46
N GLU A 87 21.77 5.28 1.32
CA GLU A 87 21.71 3.82 1.41
C GLU A 87 20.35 3.35 1.95
N VAL A 88 19.84 4.01 2.98
CA VAL A 88 18.53 3.68 3.57
C VAL A 88 17.42 4.00 2.60
N ASP A 89 17.47 5.18 1.96
CA ASP A 89 16.46 5.61 0.99
C ASP A 89 16.37 4.67 -0.21
N ARG A 90 17.50 4.26 -0.76
CA ARG A 90 17.53 3.27 -1.85
C ARG A 90 16.96 1.93 -1.42
N LYS A 91 17.31 1.41 -0.25
CA LYS A 91 16.74 0.16 0.28
C LYS A 91 15.23 0.27 0.45
N LEU A 92 14.75 1.38 0.95
CA LEU A 92 13.31 1.64 1.08
C LEU A 92 12.62 1.69 -0.28
N TYR A 93 13.22 2.39 -1.25
CA TYR A 93 12.70 2.44 -2.62
C TYR A 93 12.58 1.03 -3.23
N ASP A 94 13.63 0.22 -3.13
CA ASP A 94 13.66 -1.14 -3.67
C ASP A 94 12.58 -2.02 -3.01
N ILE A 95 12.39 -1.89 -1.69
CA ILE A 95 11.32 -2.60 -0.96
C ILE A 95 9.94 -2.18 -1.47
N MET A 96 9.68 -0.87 -1.60
CA MET A 96 8.38 -0.38 -2.03
C MET A 96 8.08 -0.70 -3.50
N ALA A 97 9.07 -0.62 -4.36
CA ALA A 97 8.95 -1.06 -5.75
C ALA A 97 8.60 -2.55 -5.85
N THR A 98 9.30 -3.39 -5.09
CA THR A 98 9.02 -4.84 -5.02
C THR A 98 7.60 -5.13 -4.52
N ILE A 99 7.12 -4.41 -3.51
CA ILE A 99 5.74 -4.57 -3.01
C ILE A 99 4.72 -4.22 -4.09
N TYR A 100 4.96 -3.15 -4.84
CA TYR A 100 4.10 -2.77 -5.96
C TYR A 100 4.09 -3.85 -7.05
N GLU A 101 5.25 -4.30 -7.50
CA GLU A 101 5.41 -5.32 -8.54
C GLU A 101 4.70 -6.62 -8.15
N ILE A 102 4.94 -7.13 -6.96
CA ILE A 102 4.30 -8.36 -6.46
C ILE A 102 2.77 -8.19 -6.41
N SER A 103 2.27 -7.04 -5.99
CA SER A 103 0.84 -6.77 -5.95
C SER A 103 0.24 -6.66 -7.36
N ALA A 104 0.92 -5.99 -8.28
CA ALA A 104 0.47 -5.83 -9.66
C ALA A 104 0.47 -7.17 -10.41
N ASP A 105 1.53 -7.96 -10.27
CA ASP A 105 1.66 -9.28 -10.88
C ASP A 105 0.62 -10.27 -10.34
N ALA A 106 0.35 -10.25 -9.03
CA ALA A 106 -0.71 -11.04 -8.44
C ALA A 106 -2.09 -10.65 -9.00
N ALA A 107 -2.40 -9.36 -9.09
CA ALA A 107 -3.64 -8.89 -9.69
C ALA A 107 -3.78 -9.35 -11.14
N LYS A 108 -2.73 -9.21 -11.94
CA LYS A 108 -2.70 -9.63 -13.34
C LYS A 108 -2.87 -11.14 -13.50
N SER A 109 -2.17 -11.94 -12.71
CA SER A 109 -2.21 -13.41 -12.77
C SER A 109 -3.60 -13.98 -12.46
N PHE A 110 -4.41 -13.27 -11.70
CA PHE A 110 -5.78 -13.66 -11.36
C PHE A 110 -6.85 -12.87 -12.11
N GLY A 111 -6.49 -12.24 -13.24
CA GLY A 111 -7.44 -11.58 -14.14
C GLY A 111 -8.03 -10.25 -13.61
N GLN A 112 -7.35 -9.61 -12.67
CA GLN A 112 -7.73 -8.33 -12.06
C GLN A 112 -6.66 -7.26 -12.27
N GLU A 113 -6.12 -7.18 -13.48
CA GLU A 113 -5.04 -6.23 -13.80
C GLU A 113 -5.42 -4.79 -13.42
N GLY A 114 -4.51 -4.09 -12.74
CA GLY A 114 -4.72 -2.74 -12.23
C GLY A 114 -5.40 -2.67 -10.85
N ASN A 115 -5.99 -3.74 -10.35
CA ASN A 115 -6.63 -3.77 -9.03
C ASN A 115 -5.60 -4.11 -7.93
N LEU A 116 -4.90 -3.10 -7.43
CA LEU A 116 -3.88 -3.29 -6.39
C LEU A 116 -4.46 -3.73 -5.04
N VAL A 117 -5.73 -3.43 -4.75
CA VAL A 117 -6.41 -3.92 -3.53
C VAL A 117 -6.52 -5.43 -3.57
N PHE A 118 -6.99 -5.96 -4.69
CA PHE A 118 -7.07 -7.40 -4.92
C PHE A 118 -5.67 -8.04 -4.95
N GLY A 119 -4.75 -7.45 -5.70
CA GLY A 119 -3.40 -7.96 -5.85
C GLY A 119 -2.63 -8.06 -4.52
N ALA A 120 -2.68 -7.03 -3.69
CA ALA A 120 -2.03 -7.05 -2.37
C ALA A 120 -2.63 -8.13 -1.44
N ASN A 121 -3.95 -8.37 -1.51
CA ASN A 121 -4.60 -9.45 -0.76
C ASN A 121 -4.13 -10.83 -1.24
N ILE A 122 -4.15 -11.06 -2.54
CA ILE A 122 -3.73 -12.34 -3.14
C ILE A 122 -2.24 -12.60 -2.89
N ALA A 123 -1.38 -11.60 -3.06
CA ALA A 123 0.05 -11.74 -2.79
C ALA A 123 0.33 -12.16 -1.35
N GLY A 124 -0.34 -11.54 -0.38
CA GLY A 124 -0.25 -11.91 1.03
C GLY A 124 -0.76 -13.33 1.29
N PHE A 125 -1.90 -13.70 0.71
CA PHE A 125 -2.48 -15.04 0.84
C PHE A 125 -1.55 -16.11 0.26
N LEU A 126 -1.00 -15.91 -0.93
CA LEU A 126 -0.09 -16.86 -1.58
C LEU A 126 1.13 -17.13 -0.73
N LYS A 127 1.73 -16.09 -0.14
CA LYS A 127 2.89 -16.24 0.74
C LYS A 127 2.58 -17.08 1.97
N VAL A 128 1.43 -16.85 2.60
CA VAL A 128 1.00 -17.62 3.78
C VAL A 128 0.64 -19.05 3.39
N SER A 129 -0.11 -19.25 2.32
CA SER A 129 -0.54 -20.59 1.87
C SER A 129 0.66 -21.45 1.46
N GLN A 130 1.68 -20.85 0.84
CA GLN A 130 2.93 -21.54 0.53
C GLN A 130 3.64 -22.00 1.82
N ALA A 131 3.78 -21.12 2.79
CA ALA A 131 4.39 -21.48 4.08
C ALA A 131 3.61 -22.59 4.78
N MET A 132 2.27 -22.54 4.78
CA MET A 132 1.43 -23.60 5.34
C MET A 132 1.60 -24.93 4.59
N SER A 133 1.76 -24.87 3.27
CA SER A 133 1.99 -26.07 2.45
C SER A 133 3.34 -26.73 2.73
N GLU A 134 4.37 -25.92 2.98
CA GLU A 134 5.73 -26.41 3.24
C GLU A 134 5.93 -26.86 4.70
N GLN A 135 5.30 -26.19 5.65
CA GLN A 135 5.51 -26.42 7.09
C GLN A 135 4.38 -27.24 7.74
N GLY A 136 3.27 -27.42 7.05
CA GLY A 136 2.08 -28.02 7.60
C GLY A 136 1.20 -27.02 8.36
N ILE A 137 -0.01 -27.49 8.70
CA ILE A 137 -0.96 -26.74 9.55
C ILE A 137 -0.71 -27.21 10.98
N VAL A 138 -0.27 -26.30 11.84
CA VAL A 138 0.01 -26.58 13.26
C VAL A 138 -1.18 -26.14 14.09
#